data_7f34f059559703d81364640d95e7a40c
#
_entry.id   7f34f059559703d81364640d95e7a40c
#
_cell.length_a   1.000
_cell.length_b   1.000
_cell.length_c   1.000
_cell.angle_alpha   90.00
_cell.angle_beta   90.00
_cell.angle_gamma   90.00
#
_symmetry.space_group_name_H-M   'P 1'
#
loop_
_entity.id
_entity.type
_entity.pdbx_description
1 polymer ?
#
loop_
_entity_poly.entity_id
_entity_poly.type
_entity_poly.pdbx_seq_one_letter_code
_entity_poly.pdbx_strand_id
1 'polypeptide(L)'
;LLQKLLADDGAIFISIDDNEQSNLRLICDEIFGVNNFVESIVWQKRTSPDARKKLSSGHEYILIYAKNSQNDCFNLLDIEGKDAAKFKNPDNDPRGPWVSSDFTAQSWRPNQMYEITTPSGMKMLPPEGRCWRHLESVYKELLAEGRLWFGADGCGVPRKKTYLNEREGKGTWTWWTNTEVGHTQEATQEVAAILGKAVFDYPKPVRLLQRIFKLAASPNSIILDSFAGSGTTAHAVLNMNKADGGHRKFI
;
A
#
# COMPACT_ATOMS: atom_id res chain seq x y z
N LEU A 1 13.66 -13.89 22.01
CA LEU A 1 14.37 -12.63 22.29
C LEU A 1 13.78 -11.47 21.48
N LEU A 2 13.72 -11.56 20.14
CA LEU A 2 13.27 -10.46 19.26
C LEU A 2 11.86 -9.95 19.61
N GLN A 3 10.91 -10.85 19.92
CA GLN A 3 9.57 -10.46 20.37
C GLN A 3 9.60 -9.51 21.58
N LYS A 4 10.52 -9.76 22.54
CA LYS A 4 10.67 -8.94 23.75
C LYS A 4 11.28 -7.56 23.48
N LEU A 5 12.02 -7.42 22.38
CA LEU A 5 12.64 -6.16 21.97
C LEU A 5 11.71 -5.26 21.16
N LEU A 6 10.63 -5.81 20.59
CA LEU A 6 9.65 -5.00 19.89
C LEU A 6 8.93 -4.05 20.85
N ALA A 7 8.72 -2.82 20.40
CA ALA A 7 7.80 -1.89 21.03
C ALA A 7 6.35 -2.43 20.97
N ASP A 8 5.45 -1.93 21.80
CA ASP A 8 4.07 -2.42 21.84
C ASP A 8 3.28 -2.16 20.54
N ASP A 9 3.68 -1.14 19.79
CA ASP A 9 3.22 -0.79 18.44
C ASP A 9 4.18 -1.27 17.34
N GLY A 10 5.17 -2.11 17.68
CA GLY A 10 6.18 -2.59 16.76
C GLY A 10 5.76 -3.82 15.96
N ALA A 11 6.37 -4.00 14.80
CA ALA A 11 6.19 -5.17 13.94
C ALA A 11 7.53 -5.76 13.51
N ILE A 12 7.52 -7.08 13.24
CA ILE A 12 8.66 -7.80 12.67
C ILE A 12 8.33 -8.24 11.24
N PHE A 13 9.30 -8.09 10.35
CA PHE A 13 9.25 -8.50 8.95
C PHE A 13 10.35 -9.54 8.72
N ILE A 14 10.00 -10.73 8.28
CA ILE A 14 10.94 -11.82 8.12
C ILE A 14 10.89 -12.32 6.67
N SER A 15 11.95 -12.03 5.91
CA SER A 15 12.10 -12.54 4.55
C SER A 15 12.48 -14.02 4.58
N ILE A 16 11.79 -14.85 3.82
CA ILE A 16 11.99 -16.30 3.75
C ILE A 16 11.61 -16.80 2.36
N ASP A 17 12.29 -17.84 1.89
CA ASP A 17 11.90 -18.53 0.66
C ASP A 17 10.89 -19.66 0.93
N ASP A 18 10.42 -20.30 -0.14
CA ASP A 18 9.39 -21.33 -0.08
C ASP A 18 9.84 -22.61 0.65
N ASN A 19 11.16 -22.83 0.81
CA ASN A 19 11.66 -24.06 1.46
C ASN A 19 11.29 -24.09 2.95
N GLU A 20 11.32 -22.94 3.63
CA GLU A 20 11.13 -22.85 5.09
C GLU A 20 9.96 -21.93 5.50
N GLN A 21 9.21 -21.37 4.57
CA GLN A 21 8.11 -20.45 4.86
C GLN A 21 7.08 -21.05 5.81
N SER A 22 6.65 -22.29 5.58
CA SER A 22 5.64 -22.96 6.39
C SER A 22 6.15 -23.26 7.81
N ASN A 23 7.39 -23.74 7.94
CA ASN A 23 8.00 -24.03 9.23
C ASN A 23 8.20 -22.74 10.04
N LEU A 24 8.70 -21.69 9.41
CA LEU A 24 8.90 -20.39 10.05
C LEU A 24 7.56 -19.80 10.50
N ARG A 25 6.49 -19.96 9.71
CA ARG A 25 5.15 -19.50 10.07
C ARG A 25 4.68 -20.17 11.37
N LEU A 26 4.81 -21.47 11.50
CA LEU A 26 4.42 -22.22 12.72
C LEU A 26 5.24 -21.76 13.95
N ILE A 27 6.55 -21.57 13.79
CA ILE A 27 7.41 -21.08 14.87
C ILE A 27 7.01 -19.65 15.28
N CYS A 28 6.69 -18.79 14.33
CA CYS A 28 6.24 -17.44 14.63
C CYS A 28 4.85 -17.41 15.28
N ASP A 29 3.94 -18.29 14.87
CA ASP A 29 2.63 -18.46 15.51
C ASP A 29 2.75 -18.88 16.98
N GLU A 30 3.73 -19.74 17.31
CA GLU A 30 4.03 -20.14 18.69
C GLU A 30 4.63 -18.97 19.51
N ILE A 31 5.56 -18.21 18.92
CA ILE A 31 6.29 -17.14 19.63
C ILE A 31 5.46 -15.88 19.79
N PHE A 32 4.80 -15.44 18.73
CA PHE A 32 4.06 -14.18 18.68
C PHE A 32 2.57 -14.35 18.99
N GLY A 33 2.04 -15.56 18.81
CA GLY A 33 0.61 -15.88 18.83
C GLY A 33 -0.03 -15.72 17.45
N VAL A 34 -0.91 -16.64 17.09
CA VAL A 34 -1.63 -16.68 15.80
C VAL A 34 -2.38 -15.35 15.51
N ASN A 35 -2.97 -14.76 16.55
CA ASN A 35 -3.74 -13.52 16.43
C ASN A 35 -2.86 -12.28 16.11
N ASN A 36 -1.56 -12.37 16.29
CA ASN A 36 -0.61 -11.31 15.99
C ASN A 36 0.04 -11.45 14.60
N PHE A 37 -0.33 -12.49 13.85
CA PHE A 37 -0.02 -12.55 12.43
C PHE A 37 -0.80 -11.48 11.68
N VAL A 38 -0.08 -10.69 10.91
CA VAL A 38 -0.65 -9.59 10.12
C VAL A 38 -0.91 -10.07 8.70
N GLU A 39 0.16 -10.46 7.98
CA GLU A 39 0.06 -10.85 6.58
C GLU A 39 1.33 -11.55 6.08
N SER A 40 1.22 -12.19 4.92
CA SER A 40 2.34 -12.73 4.16
C SER A 40 2.45 -12.00 2.83
N ILE A 41 3.50 -11.22 2.65
CA ILE A 41 3.80 -10.54 1.39
C ILE A 41 4.51 -11.49 0.45
N VAL A 42 4.11 -11.49 -0.82
CA VAL A 42 4.81 -12.16 -1.90
C VAL A 42 5.64 -11.11 -2.66
N TRP A 43 6.96 -11.18 -2.56
CA TRP A 43 7.88 -10.29 -3.26
C TRP A 43 8.41 -10.96 -4.53
N GLN A 44 8.17 -10.34 -5.68
CA GLN A 44 8.73 -10.76 -6.97
C GLN A 44 10.22 -10.36 -7.03
N LYS A 45 11.10 -11.30 -6.74
CA LYS A 45 12.56 -11.08 -6.68
C LYS A 45 13.28 -11.17 -8.01
N ARG A 46 12.64 -11.67 -9.07
CA ARG A 46 13.22 -11.85 -10.41
C ARG A 46 12.40 -11.14 -11.48
N THR A 47 13.07 -10.80 -12.58
CA THR A 47 12.45 -10.16 -13.75
C THR A 47 12.03 -11.13 -14.83
N SER A 48 12.63 -12.34 -14.85
CA SER A 48 12.38 -13.38 -15.84
C SER A 48 12.56 -14.78 -15.24
N PRO A 49 11.87 -15.80 -15.77
CA PRO A 49 12.08 -17.18 -15.36
C PRO A 49 13.47 -17.69 -15.80
N ASP A 50 13.99 -18.70 -15.09
CA ASP A 50 15.19 -19.44 -15.50
C ASP A 50 14.83 -20.36 -16.68
N ALA A 51 15.39 -20.09 -17.84
CA ALA A 51 15.11 -20.83 -19.08
C ALA A 51 15.43 -22.33 -19.01
N ARG A 52 16.22 -22.77 -18.02
CA ARG A 52 16.56 -24.17 -17.79
C ARG A 52 15.49 -24.93 -17.01
N LYS A 53 14.51 -24.24 -16.45
CA LYS A 53 13.47 -24.83 -15.58
C LYS A 53 12.09 -24.70 -16.23
N LYS A 54 11.26 -25.74 -16.12
CA LYS A 54 9.86 -25.69 -16.53
C LYS A 54 9.02 -24.82 -15.61
N LEU A 55 9.32 -24.82 -14.31
CA LEU A 55 8.74 -23.95 -13.29
C LEU A 55 9.90 -23.27 -12.56
N SER A 56 9.93 -21.96 -12.58
CA SER A 56 10.99 -21.15 -11.99
C SER A 56 10.44 -20.32 -10.84
N SER A 57 10.98 -20.54 -9.64
CA SER A 57 10.64 -19.70 -8.48
C SER A 57 11.14 -18.27 -8.71
N GLY A 58 10.20 -17.33 -8.80
CA GLY A 58 10.47 -15.90 -9.06
C GLY A 58 10.20 -14.99 -7.85
N HIS A 59 9.80 -15.56 -6.72
CA HIS A 59 9.39 -14.80 -5.54
C HIS A 59 10.03 -15.31 -4.24
N GLU A 60 9.89 -14.53 -3.21
CA GLU A 60 10.10 -14.87 -1.80
C GLU A 60 8.92 -14.33 -1.00
N TYR A 61 8.80 -14.78 0.24
CA TYR A 61 7.80 -14.31 1.19
C TYR A 61 8.42 -13.34 2.20
N ILE A 62 7.57 -12.45 2.74
CA ILE A 62 7.89 -11.66 3.91
C ILE A 62 6.74 -11.86 4.89
N LEU A 63 7.01 -12.61 5.96
CA LEU A 63 6.04 -12.82 7.04
C LEU A 63 6.04 -11.60 7.96
N ILE A 64 4.85 -11.14 8.34
CA ILE A 64 4.66 -9.96 9.20
C ILE A 64 3.90 -10.37 10.45
N TYR A 65 4.49 -10.06 11.60
CA TYR A 65 3.83 -10.17 12.90
C TYR A 65 3.92 -8.84 13.63
N ALA A 66 2.82 -8.42 14.24
CA ALA A 66 2.81 -7.29 15.17
C ALA A 66 3.17 -7.79 16.59
N LYS A 67 3.69 -6.92 17.44
CA LYS A 67 3.81 -7.20 18.88
C LYS A 67 2.44 -7.37 19.51
N ASN A 68 1.52 -6.48 19.13
CA ASN A 68 0.11 -6.52 19.50
C ASN A 68 -0.71 -6.07 18.29
N SER A 69 -1.45 -7.01 17.69
CA SER A 69 -2.25 -6.76 16.48
C SER A 69 -3.42 -5.77 16.68
N GLN A 70 -3.79 -5.47 17.90
CA GLN A 70 -4.82 -4.47 18.22
C GLN A 70 -4.31 -3.04 18.16
N ASN A 71 -3.00 -2.84 18.19
CA ASN A 71 -2.38 -1.54 18.01
C ASN A 71 -2.26 -1.24 16.51
N ASP A 72 -2.42 0.02 16.15
CA ASP A 72 -2.19 0.47 14.79
C ASP A 72 -0.69 0.57 14.53
N CYS A 73 -0.11 -0.52 14.02
CA CYS A 73 1.33 -0.65 13.77
C CYS A 73 1.72 -0.19 12.36
N PHE A 74 0.76 0.19 11.51
CA PHE A 74 1.03 0.38 10.09
C PHE A 74 0.53 1.72 9.57
N ASN A 75 1.39 2.36 8.80
CA ASN A 75 1.07 3.60 8.09
C ASN A 75 0.45 3.31 6.72
N LEU A 76 -0.32 4.25 6.21
CA LEU A 76 -0.65 4.30 4.79
C LEU A 76 0.57 4.78 4.00
N LEU A 77 0.70 4.32 2.76
CA LEU A 77 1.72 4.82 1.85
C LEU A 77 1.27 6.14 1.23
N ASP A 78 2.23 7.02 0.95
CA ASP A 78 1.98 8.27 0.24
C ASP A 78 1.35 8.02 -1.14
N ILE A 79 0.44 8.90 -1.53
CA ILE A 79 -0.15 8.88 -2.87
C ILE A 79 0.74 9.72 -3.80
N GLU A 80 1.67 9.06 -4.48
CA GLU A 80 2.68 9.69 -5.34
C GLU A 80 2.66 9.11 -6.77
N GLY A 81 3.38 9.76 -7.68
CA GLY A 81 3.64 9.27 -9.03
C GLY A 81 2.36 8.89 -9.80
N LYS A 82 2.27 7.66 -10.28
CA LYS A 82 1.13 7.16 -11.08
C LYS A 82 -0.20 7.19 -10.32
N ASP A 83 -0.19 7.07 -9.01
CA ASP A 83 -1.42 7.11 -8.21
C ASP A 83 -1.91 8.54 -7.99
N ALA A 84 -1.02 9.48 -7.75
CA ALA A 84 -1.36 10.90 -7.71
C ALA A 84 -1.84 11.41 -9.08
N ALA A 85 -1.27 10.92 -10.17
CA ALA A 85 -1.66 11.28 -11.54
C ALA A 85 -3.08 10.84 -11.93
N LYS A 86 -3.73 9.95 -11.16
CA LYS A 86 -5.15 9.60 -11.34
C LYS A 86 -6.09 10.71 -10.89
N PHE A 87 -5.63 11.56 -9.97
CA PHE A 87 -6.38 12.71 -9.49
C PHE A 87 -6.28 13.85 -10.50
N LYS A 88 -7.42 14.28 -11.00
CA LYS A 88 -7.54 15.34 -12.02
C LYS A 88 -8.51 16.40 -11.53
N ASN A 89 -8.49 17.57 -12.15
CA ASN A 89 -9.41 18.65 -11.84
C ASN A 89 -10.06 19.19 -13.13
N PRO A 90 -10.95 18.41 -13.78
CA PRO A 90 -11.54 18.78 -15.05
C PRO A 90 -12.56 19.93 -14.97
N ASP A 91 -13.07 20.22 -13.79
CA ASP A 91 -14.06 21.25 -13.52
C ASP A 91 -13.50 22.46 -12.76
N ASN A 92 -12.18 22.53 -12.61
CA ASN A 92 -11.49 23.59 -11.85
C ASN A 92 -12.02 23.77 -10.42
N ASP A 93 -12.35 22.67 -9.75
CA ASP A 93 -12.83 22.70 -8.37
C ASP A 93 -11.75 23.33 -7.45
N PRO A 94 -12.10 24.35 -6.63
CA PRO A 94 -11.14 25.05 -5.79
C PRO A 94 -10.48 24.16 -4.72
N ARG A 95 -11.06 23.01 -4.39
CA ARG A 95 -10.48 22.02 -3.47
C ARG A 95 -9.32 21.22 -4.08
N GLY A 96 -9.11 21.35 -5.39
CA GLY A 96 -7.99 20.73 -6.10
C GLY A 96 -8.34 19.42 -6.83
N PRO A 97 -7.32 18.62 -7.18
CA PRO A 97 -7.51 17.40 -7.94
C PRO A 97 -8.30 16.33 -7.18
N TRP A 98 -9.15 15.60 -7.91
CA TRP A 98 -10.02 14.56 -7.35
C TRP A 98 -10.08 13.32 -8.26
N VAL A 99 -10.50 12.20 -7.69
CA VAL A 99 -10.94 11.00 -8.42
C VAL A 99 -12.42 10.78 -8.20
N SER A 100 -13.08 10.19 -9.19
CA SER A 100 -14.50 9.86 -9.08
C SER A 100 -14.72 8.41 -8.69
N SER A 101 -15.72 8.18 -7.85
CA SER A 101 -16.22 6.84 -7.52
C SER A 101 -17.68 6.71 -7.93
N ASP A 102 -18.10 5.46 -8.22
CA ASP A 102 -19.48 5.16 -8.63
C ASP A 102 -20.46 5.53 -7.53
N PHE A 103 -21.53 6.21 -7.94
CA PHE A 103 -22.66 6.56 -7.08
C PHE A 103 -23.75 5.49 -7.08
N THR A 104 -23.58 4.42 -7.86
CA THR A 104 -24.51 3.29 -7.94
C THR A 104 -23.93 2.03 -7.28
N ALA A 105 -24.80 1.13 -6.83
CA ALA A 105 -24.50 -0.18 -6.27
C ALA A 105 -25.31 -1.27 -6.99
N GLN A 106 -24.80 -2.51 -6.99
CA GLN A 106 -25.46 -3.65 -7.65
C GLN A 106 -26.64 -4.22 -6.85
N SER A 107 -26.68 -4.01 -5.54
CA SER A 107 -27.77 -4.52 -4.68
C SER A 107 -28.98 -3.59 -4.77
N TRP A 108 -30.18 -4.16 -5.00
CA TRP A 108 -31.40 -3.39 -4.92
C TRP A 108 -31.76 -3.05 -3.47
N ARG A 109 -32.08 -1.77 -3.21
CA ARG A 109 -32.49 -1.27 -1.89
C ARG A 109 -33.60 -0.24 -2.07
N PRO A 110 -34.81 -0.47 -1.51
CA PRO A 110 -35.95 0.42 -1.72
C PRO A 110 -35.67 1.89 -1.43
N ASN A 111 -34.96 2.15 -0.33
CA ASN A 111 -34.66 3.52 0.15
C ASN A 111 -33.61 4.26 -0.71
N GLN A 112 -33.05 3.59 -1.71
CA GLN A 112 -32.03 4.12 -2.62
C GLN A 112 -32.51 4.15 -4.08
N MET A 113 -33.85 4.11 -4.28
CA MET A 113 -34.54 4.17 -5.59
C MET A 113 -35.31 5.48 -5.69
N TYR A 114 -34.60 6.61 -5.65
CA TYR A 114 -35.20 7.94 -5.78
C TYR A 114 -34.80 8.61 -7.09
N GLU A 115 -35.65 9.53 -7.59
CA GLU A 115 -35.34 10.33 -8.77
C GLU A 115 -34.36 11.45 -8.41
N ILE A 116 -33.36 11.66 -9.24
CA ILE A 116 -32.45 12.80 -9.16
C ILE A 116 -32.63 13.71 -10.38
N THR A 117 -32.37 15.00 -10.18
CA THR A 117 -32.31 15.97 -11.28
C THR A 117 -30.85 16.35 -11.48
N THR A 118 -30.34 16.19 -12.69
CA THR A 118 -28.96 16.55 -13.05
C THR A 118 -28.83 18.07 -13.21
N PRO A 119 -27.61 18.62 -13.24
CA PRO A 119 -27.35 20.05 -13.53
C PRO A 119 -27.93 20.51 -14.87
N SER A 120 -28.04 19.61 -15.86
CA SER A 120 -28.69 19.92 -17.15
C SER A 120 -30.23 19.90 -17.10
N GLY A 121 -30.84 19.58 -15.95
CA GLY A 121 -32.28 19.47 -15.79
C GLY A 121 -32.87 18.11 -16.14
N MET A 122 -32.07 17.13 -16.51
CA MET A 122 -32.54 15.78 -16.82
C MET A 122 -32.90 15.05 -15.52
N LYS A 123 -34.02 14.37 -15.52
CA LYS A 123 -34.47 13.48 -14.45
C LYS A 123 -34.02 12.07 -14.71
N MET A 124 -33.48 11.39 -13.72
CA MET A 124 -33.05 10.00 -13.83
C MET A 124 -33.28 9.20 -12.54
N LEU A 125 -33.58 7.93 -12.75
CA LEU A 125 -33.57 6.87 -11.74
C LEU A 125 -32.25 6.10 -11.84
N PRO A 126 -31.91 5.25 -10.84
CA PRO A 126 -30.78 4.36 -10.98
C PRO A 126 -30.88 3.52 -12.25
N PRO A 127 -29.76 3.20 -12.92
CA PRO A 127 -29.76 2.28 -14.05
C PRO A 127 -30.40 0.94 -13.69
N GLU A 128 -30.95 0.25 -14.67
CA GLU A 128 -31.60 -1.05 -14.51
C GLU A 128 -30.69 -2.05 -13.77
N GLY A 129 -31.23 -2.76 -12.78
CA GLY A 129 -30.49 -3.71 -11.93
C GLY A 129 -29.59 -3.07 -10.87
N ARG A 130 -29.63 -1.74 -10.71
CA ARG A 130 -28.83 -1.01 -9.74
C ARG A 130 -29.69 -0.12 -8.82
N CYS A 131 -29.12 0.33 -7.71
CA CYS A 131 -29.68 1.39 -6.88
C CYS A 131 -28.62 2.47 -6.66
N TRP A 132 -29.01 3.63 -6.14
CA TRP A 132 -28.02 4.60 -5.68
C TRP A 132 -27.25 4.03 -4.47
N ARG A 133 -25.99 4.40 -4.31
CA ARG A 133 -25.15 3.92 -3.20
C ARG A 133 -25.53 4.57 -1.88
N HIS A 134 -26.11 5.76 -1.91
CA HIS A 134 -26.42 6.60 -0.77
C HIS A 134 -27.93 6.86 -0.66
N LEU A 135 -28.38 7.21 0.54
CA LEU A 135 -29.74 7.70 0.76
C LEU A 135 -29.93 9.08 0.11
N GLU A 136 -31.17 9.46 -0.14
CA GLU A 136 -31.49 10.75 -0.76
C GLU A 136 -31.00 11.95 0.07
N SER A 137 -31.02 11.88 1.41
CA SER A 137 -30.45 12.91 2.27
C SER A 137 -28.97 13.15 2.01
N VAL A 138 -28.17 12.06 1.94
CA VAL A 138 -26.75 12.12 1.65
C VAL A 138 -26.47 12.61 0.22
N TYR A 139 -27.32 12.23 -0.74
CA TYR A 139 -27.24 12.79 -2.10
C TYR A 139 -27.39 14.32 -2.09
N LYS A 140 -28.40 14.84 -1.38
CA LYS A 140 -28.64 16.29 -1.27
C LYS A 140 -27.50 17.04 -0.61
N GLU A 141 -26.90 16.45 0.44
CA GLU A 141 -25.71 16.99 1.10
C GLU A 141 -24.53 17.06 0.12
N LEU A 142 -24.18 15.95 -0.53
CA LEU A 142 -23.09 15.89 -1.48
C LEU A 142 -23.29 16.81 -2.70
N LEU A 143 -24.55 17.00 -3.13
CA LEU A 143 -24.89 17.92 -4.21
C LEU A 143 -24.68 19.37 -3.76
N ALA A 144 -25.17 19.73 -2.58
CA ALA A 144 -25.00 21.08 -2.01
C ALA A 144 -23.54 21.44 -1.78
N GLU A 145 -22.72 20.44 -1.38
CA GLU A 145 -21.27 20.59 -1.24
C GLU A 145 -20.50 20.60 -2.58
N GLY A 146 -21.17 20.40 -3.71
CA GLY A 146 -20.52 20.28 -5.03
C GLY A 146 -19.63 19.06 -5.19
N ARG A 147 -19.89 18.00 -4.43
CA ARG A 147 -19.10 16.75 -4.42
C ARG A 147 -19.57 15.70 -5.42
N LEU A 148 -20.52 16.06 -6.27
CA LEU A 148 -21.02 15.18 -7.34
C LEU A 148 -20.58 15.70 -8.70
N TRP A 149 -20.14 14.78 -9.54
CA TRP A 149 -19.74 15.00 -10.92
C TRP A 149 -20.72 14.29 -11.85
N PHE A 150 -21.32 15.01 -12.81
CA PHE A 150 -22.31 14.52 -13.76
C PHE A 150 -21.79 14.47 -15.20
N GLY A 151 -20.46 14.45 -15.39
CA GLY A 151 -19.84 14.62 -16.69
C GLY A 151 -19.64 16.09 -17.03
N ALA A 152 -18.90 16.37 -18.11
CA ALA A 152 -18.62 17.73 -18.55
C ALA A 152 -19.86 18.48 -19.02
N ASP A 153 -20.87 17.74 -19.55
CA ASP A 153 -22.15 18.23 -20.03
C ASP A 153 -23.24 18.31 -18.94
N GLY A 154 -22.95 17.80 -17.74
CA GLY A 154 -23.88 17.76 -16.62
C GLY A 154 -25.07 16.79 -16.80
N CYS A 155 -25.00 15.85 -17.76
CA CYS A 155 -26.09 14.91 -18.10
C CYS A 155 -25.86 13.49 -17.55
N GLY A 156 -24.67 13.18 -17.08
CA GLY A 156 -24.26 11.82 -16.73
C GLY A 156 -24.80 11.33 -15.39
N VAL A 157 -24.70 10.03 -15.18
CA VAL A 157 -24.93 9.40 -13.87
C VAL A 157 -23.97 10.00 -12.86
N PRO A 158 -24.44 10.42 -11.66
CA PRO A 158 -23.57 11.08 -10.69
C PRO A 158 -22.41 10.17 -10.27
N ARG A 159 -21.27 10.80 -10.05
CA ARG A 159 -20.08 10.19 -9.47
C ARG A 159 -19.60 11.01 -8.31
N LYS A 160 -19.24 10.39 -7.18
CA LYS A 160 -18.74 11.11 -6.00
C LYS A 160 -17.28 11.51 -6.22
N LYS A 161 -16.97 12.79 -6.01
CA LYS A 161 -15.59 13.29 -5.98
C LYS A 161 -14.93 12.93 -4.64
N THR A 162 -13.67 12.50 -4.70
CA THR A 162 -12.79 12.32 -3.54
C THR A 162 -11.50 13.05 -3.84
N TYR A 163 -11.17 14.06 -3.04
CA TYR A 163 -10.03 14.95 -3.29
C TYR A 163 -8.72 14.34 -2.79
N LEU A 164 -7.62 14.68 -3.47
CA LEU A 164 -6.29 14.20 -3.11
C LEU A 164 -5.88 14.66 -1.70
N ASN A 165 -6.13 15.92 -1.39
CA ASN A 165 -5.80 16.53 -0.09
C ASN A 165 -6.65 16.03 1.09
N GLU A 166 -7.71 15.27 0.83
CA GLU A 166 -8.53 14.61 1.86
C GLU A 166 -8.08 13.17 2.13
N ARG A 167 -7.06 12.69 1.41
CA ARG A 167 -6.56 11.32 1.55
C ARG A 167 -5.33 11.31 2.43
N GLU A 168 -5.40 10.58 3.51
CA GLU A 168 -4.25 10.34 4.41
C GLU A 168 -3.16 9.49 3.74
N GLY A 169 -3.54 8.70 2.74
CA GLY A 169 -2.65 7.81 2.02
C GLY A 169 -3.39 6.69 1.29
N LYS A 170 -2.68 5.65 0.93
CA LYS A 170 -3.22 4.45 0.30
C LYS A 170 -2.70 3.19 0.97
N GLY A 171 -3.53 2.15 1.04
CA GLY A 171 -3.10 0.80 1.35
C GLY A 171 -2.20 0.22 0.25
N THR A 172 -1.52 -0.87 0.54
CA THR A 172 -0.73 -1.64 -0.42
C THR A 172 -1.25 -3.06 -0.55
N TRP A 173 -1.02 -3.66 -1.73
CA TRP A 173 -1.25 -5.09 -1.92
C TRP A 173 -0.19 -5.90 -1.17
N THR A 174 -0.49 -7.15 -0.90
CA THR A 174 0.48 -8.14 -0.42
C THR A 174 1.32 -8.75 -1.54
N TRP A 175 1.04 -8.41 -2.78
CA TRP A 175 1.83 -8.74 -3.97
C TRP A 175 2.72 -7.55 -4.33
N TRP A 176 4.03 -7.67 -4.07
CA TRP A 176 5.01 -6.62 -4.36
C TRP A 176 5.83 -6.97 -5.58
N THR A 177 5.67 -6.18 -6.63
CA THR A 177 6.36 -6.40 -7.90
C THR A 177 7.80 -5.88 -7.86
N ASN A 178 8.65 -6.46 -8.69
CA ASN A 178 10.02 -6.01 -8.86
C ASN A 178 10.13 -4.55 -9.34
N THR A 179 9.15 -4.07 -10.09
CA THR A 179 9.11 -2.67 -10.54
C THR A 179 8.84 -1.69 -9.42
N GLU A 180 8.08 -2.10 -8.38
CA GLU A 180 7.75 -1.26 -7.23
C GLU A 180 8.86 -1.24 -6.18
N VAL A 181 9.41 -2.41 -5.85
CA VAL A 181 10.29 -2.57 -4.68
C VAL A 181 11.69 -3.09 -5.02
N GLY A 182 12.02 -3.24 -6.30
CA GLY A 182 13.32 -3.76 -6.73
C GLY A 182 13.39 -5.31 -6.77
N HIS A 183 14.49 -5.81 -7.25
CA HIS A 183 14.78 -7.24 -7.43
C HIS A 183 16.23 -7.57 -7.08
N THR A 184 16.57 -8.85 -6.98
CA THR A 184 17.89 -9.32 -6.52
C THR A 184 19.06 -8.78 -7.35
N GLN A 185 18.92 -8.68 -8.67
CA GLN A 185 19.98 -8.14 -9.53
C GLN A 185 20.22 -6.64 -9.26
N GLU A 186 19.17 -5.85 -9.07
CA GLU A 186 19.27 -4.44 -8.67
C GLU A 186 20.03 -4.33 -7.34
N ALA A 187 19.65 -5.13 -6.34
CA ALA A 187 20.34 -5.15 -5.05
C ALA A 187 21.84 -5.48 -5.16
N THR A 188 22.20 -6.44 -6.02
CA THR A 188 23.60 -6.77 -6.28
C THR A 188 24.36 -5.58 -6.89
N GLN A 189 23.72 -4.85 -7.81
CA GLN A 189 24.30 -3.64 -8.41
C GLN A 189 24.43 -2.50 -7.39
N GLU A 190 23.45 -2.32 -6.50
CA GLU A 190 23.51 -1.33 -5.40
C GLU A 190 24.73 -1.60 -4.49
N VAL A 191 24.91 -2.85 -4.07
CA VAL A 191 26.07 -3.25 -3.25
C VAL A 191 27.39 -3.03 -4.00
N ALA A 192 27.45 -3.44 -5.27
CA ALA A 192 28.64 -3.27 -6.08
C ALA A 192 29.01 -1.81 -6.31
N ALA A 193 28.03 -0.93 -6.44
CA ALA A 193 28.25 0.52 -6.59
C ALA A 193 28.89 1.17 -5.34
N ILE A 194 28.62 0.62 -4.15
CA ILE A 194 29.17 1.15 -2.89
C ILE A 194 30.52 0.51 -2.59
N LEU A 195 30.65 -0.82 -2.75
CA LEU A 195 31.82 -1.58 -2.31
C LEU A 195 32.79 -1.91 -3.45
N GLY A 196 32.52 -1.44 -4.67
CA GLY A 196 33.34 -1.65 -5.87
C GLY A 196 33.19 -3.05 -6.50
N LYS A 197 32.52 -3.97 -5.84
CA LYS A 197 32.23 -5.33 -6.34
C LYS A 197 31.06 -5.98 -5.59
N ALA A 198 30.49 -7.03 -6.15
CA ALA A 198 29.48 -7.84 -5.47
C ALA A 198 30.17 -8.74 -4.43
N VAL A 199 30.10 -8.35 -3.15
CA VAL A 199 30.75 -9.03 -2.00
C VAL A 199 29.78 -9.83 -1.16
N PHE A 200 28.49 -9.80 -1.48
CA PHE A 200 27.44 -10.48 -0.73
C PHE A 200 26.46 -11.19 -1.67
N ASP A 201 26.12 -12.42 -1.35
CA ASP A 201 25.17 -13.22 -2.10
C ASP A 201 23.72 -12.86 -1.74
N TYR A 202 22.88 -12.62 -2.75
CA TYR A 202 21.45 -12.37 -2.61
C TYR A 202 21.06 -11.21 -1.67
N PRO A 203 21.66 -10.02 -1.82
CA PRO A 203 21.24 -8.84 -1.05
C PRO A 203 19.78 -8.50 -1.33
N LYS A 204 19.16 -7.79 -0.39
CA LYS A 204 17.81 -7.23 -0.60
C LYS A 204 17.94 -5.81 -1.19
N PRO A 205 17.06 -5.40 -2.12
CA PRO A 205 17.10 -4.05 -2.69
C PRO A 205 16.70 -2.99 -1.65
N VAL A 206 17.32 -1.83 -1.72
CA VAL A 206 17.05 -0.70 -0.81
C VAL A 206 15.59 -0.29 -0.86
N ARG A 207 14.97 -0.27 -2.03
CA ARG A 207 13.55 0.07 -2.21
C ARG A 207 12.59 -0.86 -1.46
N LEU A 208 12.95 -2.14 -1.32
CA LEU A 208 12.15 -3.09 -0.54
C LEU A 208 12.13 -2.71 0.94
N LEU A 209 13.30 -2.41 1.51
CA LEU A 209 13.43 -2.00 2.91
C LEU A 209 12.75 -0.64 3.15
N GLN A 210 12.90 0.31 2.24
CA GLN A 210 12.21 1.60 2.31
C GLN A 210 10.68 1.44 2.30
N ARG A 211 10.14 0.50 1.50
CA ARG A 211 8.71 0.19 1.51
C ARG A 211 8.27 -0.35 2.88
N ILE A 212 9.04 -1.26 3.47
CA ILE A 212 8.78 -1.80 4.81
C ILE A 212 8.80 -0.66 5.85
N PHE A 213 9.80 0.21 5.81
CA PHE A 213 9.92 1.30 6.78
C PHE A 213 8.84 2.37 6.61
N LYS A 214 8.42 2.69 5.38
CA LYS A 214 7.26 3.55 5.15
C LYS A 214 5.99 2.99 5.80
N LEU A 215 5.82 1.66 5.77
CA LEU A 215 4.65 0.99 6.36
C LEU A 215 4.70 0.88 7.88
N ALA A 216 5.89 0.70 8.48
CA ALA A 216 5.97 0.29 9.90
C ALA A 216 6.94 1.11 10.75
N ALA A 217 7.49 2.21 10.23
CA ALA A 217 8.42 3.04 10.99
C ALA A 217 8.04 4.52 10.91
N SER A 218 8.05 5.18 12.06
CA SER A 218 7.97 6.64 12.17
C SER A 218 9.34 7.29 11.88
N PRO A 219 9.41 8.62 11.70
CA PRO A 219 10.67 9.33 11.52
C PRO A 219 11.70 9.17 12.65
N ASN A 220 11.29 8.71 13.83
CA ASN A 220 12.16 8.54 15.01
C ASN A 220 12.30 7.09 15.47
N SER A 221 11.83 6.12 14.71
CA SER A 221 11.85 4.70 15.07
C SER A 221 13.28 4.15 15.19
N ILE A 222 13.42 3.12 16.02
CA ILE A 222 14.60 2.26 16.08
C ILE A 222 14.30 1.00 15.25
N ILE A 223 15.19 0.69 14.32
CA ILE A 223 15.07 -0.44 13.40
C ILE A 223 16.18 -1.43 13.74
N LEU A 224 15.78 -2.63 14.17
CA LEU A 224 16.72 -3.71 14.47
C LEU A 224 16.78 -4.68 13.29
N ASP A 225 17.98 -4.91 12.77
CA ASP A 225 18.27 -5.94 11.77
C ASP A 225 19.18 -7.00 12.37
N SER A 226 18.59 -8.09 12.87
CA SER A 226 19.33 -9.18 13.52
C SER A 226 20.18 -10.02 12.57
N PHE A 227 20.02 -9.84 11.26
CA PHE A 227 20.76 -10.55 10.20
C PHE A 227 21.20 -9.55 9.12
N ALA A 228 22.00 -8.56 9.50
CA ALA A 228 22.33 -7.37 8.71
C ALA A 228 22.80 -7.62 7.26
N GLY A 229 23.30 -8.80 6.95
CA GLY A 229 23.68 -9.21 5.61
C GLY A 229 24.63 -8.24 4.92
N SER A 230 24.15 -7.63 3.83
CA SER A 230 24.90 -6.59 3.09
C SER A 230 24.78 -5.17 3.67
N GLY A 231 24.10 -5.00 4.80
CA GLY A 231 23.86 -3.69 5.42
C GLY A 231 22.76 -2.86 4.71
N THR A 232 21.88 -3.49 3.93
CA THR A 232 20.84 -2.79 3.19
C THR A 232 19.88 -2.01 4.10
N THR A 233 19.62 -2.53 5.31
CA THR A 233 18.80 -1.84 6.32
C THR A 233 19.41 -0.50 6.69
N ALA A 234 20.70 -0.45 7.00
CA ALA A 234 21.42 0.79 7.29
C ALA A 234 21.35 1.78 6.12
N HIS A 235 21.61 1.31 4.90
CA HIS A 235 21.52 2.12 3.68
C HIS A 235 20.12 2.70 3.49
N ALA A 236 19.06 1.89 3.65
CA ALA A 236 17.69 2.35 3.51
C ALA A 236 17.30 3.40 4.57
N VAL A 237 17.72 3.21 5.84
CA VAL A 237 17.49 4.16 6.93
C VAL A 237 18.16 5.50 6.65
N LEU A 238 19.44 5.49 6.26
CA LEU A 238 20.18 6.71 5.94
C LEU A 238 19.55 7.48 4.77
N ASN A 239 19.13 6.77 3.73
CA ASN A 239 18.44 7.38 2.58
C ASN A 239 17.12 8.02 2.99
N MET A 240 16.32 7.35 3.82
CA MET A 240 15.04 7.90 4.28
C MET A 240 15.24 9.13 5.17
N ASN A 241 16.16 9.09 6.13
CA ASN A 241 16.47 10.22 6.97
C ASN A 241 16.95 11.44 6.17
N LYS A 242 17.74 11.19 5.11
CA LYS A 242 18.17 12.26 4.20
C LYS A 242 17.00 12.84 3.40
N ALA A 243 16.01 12.02 3.03
CA ALA A 243 14.88 12.44 2.20
C ALA A 243 13.82 13.21 2.98
N ASP A 244 13.52 12.81 4.22
CA ASP A 244 12.42 13.34 5.01
C ASP A 244 12.85 14.10 6.27
N GLY A 245 14.17 14.22 6.52
CA GLY A 245 14.72 14.87 7.72
C GLY A 245 14.52 14.05 9.01
N GLY A 246 14.16 12.77 8.89
CA GLY A 246 13.96 11.87 10.02
C GLY A 246 15.24 11.55 10.78
N HIS A 247 15.07 10.99 11.98
CA HIS A 247 16.13 10.60 12.91
C HIS A 247 16.07 9.11 13.27
N ARG A 248 15.60 8.26 12.32
CA ARG A 248 15.57 6.81 12.50
C ARG A 248 16.96 6.29 12.83
N LYS A 249 17.01 5.35 13.75
CA LYS A 249 18.24 4.65 14.14
C LYS A 249 18.16 3.21 13.67
N PHE A 250 19.31 2.61 13.36
CA PHE A 250 19.42 1.18 13.06
C PHE A 250 20.45 0.51 13.99
N ILE A 251 20.20 -0.76 14.29
CA ILE A 251 21.04 -1.63 15.13
C ILE A 251 21.23 -2.95 14.39
#